data_f2316a44f8f7801a1229eb512d64ef44
#
_entry.id   f2316a44f8f7801a1229eb512d64ef44
#
_cell.length_a   1.000
_cell.length_b   1.000
_cell.length_c   1.000
_cell.angle_alpha   90.00
_cell.angle_beta   90.00
_cell.angle_gamma   90.00
#
_symmetry.space_group_name_H-M   'P 1'
#
loop_
_entity.id
_entity.type
_entity.pdbx_description
1 polymer ?
#
loop_
_entity_poly.entity_id
_entity_poly.type
_entity_poly.pdbx_seq_one_letter_code
_entity_poly.pdbx_strand_id
1 'polypeptide(L)'
;MIHKKLAIVWSFAVHFLFSHLCYKLLSTHGLEMLRISTSGMEFFEFFESQGVSINIISNVIKYHNEISKIGGNTFIIKQIISYLQQNVLFRTLLGFKKIAGNTVEMAISGSSLGSTIMYIILPSSYLRGIGCGTCYLAELYQDASWAGLILGSVIVALLLNWIKKADRVGWIESAMMMNCMRIVLVLPRGAFFKWMTEILSVPNLMLLLLLLFLGYASKRREIVV
;
A
#
# COMPACT_ATOMS: atom_id res chain seq x y z
N MET A 1 23.49 -21.26 13.20
CA MET A 1 23.60 -19.99 12.45
C MET A 1 23.24 -20.13 10.98
N ILE A 2 23.58 -21.24 10.32
CA ILE A 2 23.27 -21.52 8.89
C ILE A 2 21.75 -21.67 8.64
N HIS A 3 21.01 -22.35 9.51
CA HIS A 3 19.56 -22.54 9.37
C HIS A 3 18.75 -21.23 9.40
N LYS A 4 19.19 -20.23 10.19
CA LYS A 4 18.53 -18.89 10.19
C LYS A 4 18.71 -18.16 8.86
N LYS A 5 19.90 -18.25 8.24
CA LYS A 5 20.16 -17.65 6.92
C LYS A 5 19.36 -18.33 5.81
N LEU A 6 19.23 -19.66 5.87
CA LEU A 6 18.42 -20.43 4.91
C LEU A 6 16.94 -20.10 5.02
N ALA A 7 16.37 -19.97 6.22
CA ALA A 7 14.99 -19.60 6.44
C ALA A 7 14.68 -18.19 5.90
N ILE A 8 15.61 -17.25 6.06
CA ILE A 8 15.49 -15.89 5.53
C ILE A 8 15.50 -15.91 3.99
N VAL A 9 16.41 -16.64 3.37
CA VAL A 9 16.51 -16.77 1.90
C VAL A 9 15.28 -17.46 1.34
N TRP A 10 14.77 -18.50 1.98
CA TRP A 10 13.52 -19.18 1.59
C TRP A 10 12.28 -18.29 1.74
N SER A 11 12.21 -17.51 2.81
CA SER A 11 11.13 -16.52 3.00
C SER A 11 11.15 -15.46 1.89
N PHE A 12 12.33 -14.98 1.49
CA PHE A 12 12.48 -14.06 0.36
C PHE A 12 12.05 -14.70 -0.96
N ALA A 13 12.52 -15.92 -1.23
CA ALA A 13 12.22 -16.63 -2.48
C ALA A 13 10.72 -16.92 -2.60
N VAL A 14 10.09 -17.40 -1.52
CA VAL A 14 8.64 -17.69 -1.50
C VAL A 14 7.83 -16.39 -1.61
N HIS A 15 8.23 -15.33 -0.93
CA HIS A 15 7.52 -14.05 -1.00
C HIS A 15 7.65 -13.39 -2.38
N PHE A 16 8.85 -13.46 -2.98
CA PHE A 16 9.10 -12.96 -4.33
C PHE A 16 8.34 -13.77 -5.38
N LEU A 17 8.34 -15.10 -5.29
CA LEU A 17 7.59 -16.00 -6.18
C LEU A 17 6.07 -15.79 -6.04
N PHE A 18 5.55 -15.69 -4.83
CA PHE A 18 4.12 -15.48 -4.59
C PHE A 18 3.67 -14.09 -5.01
N SER A 19 4.45 -13.06 -4.72
CA SER A 19 4.19 -11.69 -5.18
C SER A 19 4.26 -11.59 -6.70
N HIS A 20 5.21 -12.28 -7.33
CA HIS A 20 5.34 -12.33 -8.79
C HIS A 20 4.22 -13.15 -9.45
N LEU A 21 3.81 -14.26 -8.83
CA LEU A 21 2.68 -15.07 -9.29
C LEU A 21 1.35 -14.34 -9.16
N CYS A 22 1.10 -13.67 -8.02
CA CYS A 22 -0.08 -12.82 -7.84
C CYS A 22 -0.06 -11.61 -8.79
N TYR A 23 1.10 -10.99 -9.00
CA TYR A 23 1.25 -9.92 -9.99
C TYR A 23 0.96 -10.43 -11.40
N LYS A 24 1.47 -11.60 -11.78
CA LYS A 24 1.20 -12.22 -13.09
C LYS A 24 -0.27 -12.59 -13.27
N LEU A 25 -0.92 -13.15 -12.26
CA LEU A 25 -2.36 -13.49 -12.30
C LEU A 25 -3.26 -12.25 -12.35
N LEU A 26 -2.88 -11.17 -11.68
CA LEU A 26 -3.62 -9.90 -11.74
C LEU A 26 -3.29 -9.08 -12.99
N SER A 27 -2.10 -9.24 -13.58
CA SER A 27 -1.66 -8.48 -14.75
C SER A 27 -2.10 -9.07 -16.09
N THR A 28 -2.63 -10.30 -16.13
CA THR A 28 -3.20 -10.84 -17.36
C THR A 28 -4.40 -10.04 -17.88
N HIS A 29 -5.06 -9.26 -17.05
CA HIS A 29 -6.07 -8.27 -17.47
C HIS A 29 -5.53 -6.85 -17.69
N GLY A 30 -4.29 -6.56 -17.25
CA GLY A 30 -3.64 -5.24 -17.41
C GLY A 30 -2.63 -5.17 -18.56
N LEU A 31 -2.19 -6.31 -19.09
CA LEU A 31 -1.11 -6.39 -20.09
C LEU A 31 -1.50 -6.02 -21.52
N GLU A 32 -2.79 -5.91 -21.83
CA GLU A 32 -3.20 -5.40 -23.14
C GLU A 32 -2.97 -3.88 -23.30
N MET A 33 -2.83 -3.13 -22.20
CA MET A 33 -2.51 -1.70 -22.25
C MET A 33 -1.00 -1.39 -22.34
N LEU A 34 -0.12 -2.36 -22.07
CA LEU A 34 1.34 -2.16 -22.05
C LEU A 34 2.06 -2.61 -23.33
N ARG A 35 1.31 -2.96 -24.37
CA ARG A 35 1.88 -3.34 -25.67
C ARG A 35 2.03 -2.14 -26.62
N ILE A 36 2.68 -1.09 -26.13
CA ILE A 36 3.11 0.02 -26.99
C ILE A 36 4.62 0.18 -26.87
N SER A 37 5.27 -0.24 -27.96
CA SER A 37 6.57 0.19 -28.48
C SER A 37 7.77 0.23 -27.54
N THR A 38 8.55 -0.81 -27.63
CA THR A 38 9.95 -0.94 -27.23
C THR A 38 10.86 0.00 -28.02
N SER A 39 11.31 1.09 -27.45
CA SER A 39 12.57 1.75 -27.84
C SER A 39 12.99 2.71 -26.71
N GLY A 40 14.27 2.84 -26.47
CA GLY A 40 15.03 3.64 -25.48
C GLY A 40 14.40 4.80 -24.68
N MET A 41 13.15 5.12 -24.90
CA MET A 41 12.32 6.08 -24.19
C MET A 41 11.80 5.54 -22.83
N GLU A 42 11.74 4.21 -22.65
CA GLU A 42 11.14 3.58 -21.47
C GLU A 42 11.83 3.93 -20.15
N PHE A 43 13.16 4.19 -20.20
CA PHE A 43 13.91 4.54 -18.99
C PHE A 43 13.53 5.94 -18.48
N PHE A 44 13.43 6.92 -19.35
CA PHE A 44 13.03 8.29 -19.01
C PHE A 44 11.55 8.34 -18.62
N GLU A 45 10.67 7.64 -19.33
CA GLU A 45 9.26 7.53 -18.98
C GLU A 45 9.04 6.87 -17.61
N PHE A 46 9.89 5.88 -17.24
CA PHE A 46 9.88 5.31 -15.91
C PHE A 46 10.17 6.37 -14.85
N PHE A 47 11.22 7.20 -15.02
CA PHE A 47 11.54 8.27 -14.07
C PHE A 47 10.49 9.37 -14.05
N GLU A 48 9.96 9.75 -15.20
CA GLU A 48 8.87 10.72 -15.31
C GLU A 48 7.62 10.21 -14.57
N SER A 49 7.28 8.95 -14.76
CA SER A 49 6.16 8.32 -14.03
C SER A 49 6.40 8.26 -12.52
N GLN A 50 7.65 8.22 -12.05
CA GLN A 50 7.96 8.32 -10.62
C GLN A 50 7.72 9.75 -10.08
N GLY A 51 7.84 10.77 -10.93
CA GLY A 51 7.58 12.17 -10.59
C GLY A 51 6.11 12.52 -10.34
N VAL A 52 5.17 11.63 -10.65
CA VAL A 52 3.72 11.87 -10.45
C VAL A 52 3.38 12.25 -9.00
N SER A 53 4.12 11.74 -8.01
CA SER A 53 3.92 12.10 -6.60
C SER A 53 4.12 13.58 -6.32
N ILE A 54 5.03 14.25 -7.02
CA ILE A 54 5.28 15.70 -6.92
C ILE A 54 4.06 16.46 -7.43
N ASN A 55 3.47 16.02 -8.54
CA ASN A 55 2.27 16.63 -9.09
C ASN A 55 1.07 16.50 -8.14
N ILE A 56 0.96 15.38 -7.42
CA ILE A 56 -0.09 15.19 -6.41
C ILE A 56 0.08 16.20 -5.28
N ILE A 57 1.30 16.37 -4.74
CA ILE A 57 1.57 17.35 -3.68
C ILE A 57 1.25 18.77 -4.16
N SER A 58 1.69 19.14 -5.36
CA SER A 58 1.40 20.43 -5.96
C SER A 58 -0.11 20.67 -6.10
N ASN A 59 -0.85 19.69 -6.57
CA ASN A 59 -2.30 19.78 -6.70
C ASN A 59 -3.00 19.88 -5.35
N VAL A 60 -2.54 19.17 -4.32
CA VAL A 60 -3.10 19.30 -2.96
C VAL A 60 -2.89 20.70 -2.41
N ILE A 61 -1.71 21.28 -2.58
CA ILE A 61 -1.45 22.66 -2.14
C ILE A 61 -2.36 23.64 -2.87
N LYS A 62 -2.49 23.47 -4.19
CA LYS A 62 -3.30 24.36 -5.04
C LYS A 62 -4.80 24.27 -4.73
N TYR A 63 -5.33 23.07 -4.53
CA TYR A 63 -6.76 22.79 -4.38
C TYR A 63 -7.15 22.42 -2.94
N HIS A 64 -6.34 22.82 -1.95
CA HIS A 64 -6.53 22.47 -0.54
C HIS A 64 -7.95 22.75 -0.03
N ASN A 65 -8.49 23.93 -0.34
CA ASN A 65 -9.81 24.35 0.10
C ASN A 65 -10.96 23.56 -0.58
N GLU A 66 -10.81 23.28 -1.86
CA GLU A 66 -11.80 22.50 -2.62
C GLU A 66 -11.81 21.04 -2.15
N ILE A 67 -10.63 20.47 -1.91
CA ILE A 67 -10.49 19.12 -1.36
C ILE A 67 -11.14 19.04 0.02
N SER A 68 -10.91 20.03 0.89
CA SER A 68 -11.52 20.10 2.22
C SER A 68 -13.04 20.17 2.17
N LYS A 69 -13.61 20.91 1.20
CA LYS A 69 -15.07 21.03 1.03
C LYS A 69 -15.72 19.71 0.55
N ILE A 70 -15.04 18.95 -0.30
CA ILE A 70 -15.59 17.74 -0.93
C ILE A 70 -15.30 16.49 -0.10
N GLY A 71 -14.02 16.25 0.22
CA GLY A 71 -13.56 15.03 0.91
C GLY A 71 -13.33 15.19 2.41
N GLY A 72 -13.29 16.45 2.90
CA GLY A 72 -12.93 16.77 4.28
C GLY A 72 -11.42 16.75 4.54
N ASN A 73 -11.04 16.81 5.83
CA ASN A 73 -9.65 16.81 6.30
C ASN A 73 -9.37 15.61 7.21
N THR A 74 -9.83 14.43 6.83
CA THR A 74 -9.72 13.19 7.62
C THR A 74 -9.41 11.99 6.73
N PHE A 75 -8.64 12.22 5.65
CA PHE A 75 -8.30 11.17 4.69
C PHE A 75 -7.57 10.00 5.35
N ILE A 76 -6.64 10.28 6.27
CA ILE A 76 -5.86 9.28 6.98
C ILE A 76 -6.77 8.32 7.77
N ILE A 77 -7.73 8.85 8.54
CA ILE A 77 -8.67 8.04 9.33
C ILE A 77 -9.64 7.30 8.42
N LYS A 78 -10.16 7.97 7.40
CA LYS A 78 -11.10 7.38 6.45
C LYS A 78 -10.50 6.26 5.61
N GLN A 79 -9.18 6.22 5.41
CA GLN A 79 -8.49 5.08 4.80
C GLN A 79 -8.66 3.81 5.62
N ILE A 80 -8.58 3.89 6.94
CA ILE A 80 -8.78 2.73 7.82
C ILE A 80 -10.22 2.23 7.68
N ILE A 81 -11.19 3.15 7.71
CA ILE A 81 -12.62 2.81 7.53
C ILE A 81 -12.84 2.19 6.14
N SER A 82 -12.27 2.78 5.09
CA SER A 82 -12.35 2.24 3.73
C SER A 82 -11.74 0.85 3.61
N TYR A 83 -10.63 0.57 4.29
CA TYR A 83 -10.05 -0.76 4.35
C TYR A 83 -11.03 -1.77 4.96
N LEU A 84 -11.67 -1.44 6.07
CA LEU A 84 -12.68 -2.30 6.71
C LEU A 84 -13.87 -2.55 5.77
N GLN A 85 -14.33 -1.52 5.06
CA GLN A 85 -15.42 -1.62 4.09
C GLN A 85 -15.09 -2.46 2.85
N GLN A 86 -13.83 -2.43 2.41
CA GLN A 86 -13.38 -3.19 1.23
C GLN A 86 -13.00 -4.63 1.56
N ASN A 87 -12.60 -4.91 2.79
CA ASN A 87 -12.21 -6.25 3.22
C ASN A 87 -13.44 -7.16 3.34
N VAL A 88 -13.41 -8.30 2.64
CA VAL A 88 -14.53 -9.25 2.58
C VAL A 88 -14.93 -9.74 3.96
N LEU A 89 -13.97 -10.05 4.83
CA LEU A 89 -14.22 -10.55 6.18
C LEU A 89 -14.97 -9.53 7.04
N PHE A 90 -14.45 -8.31 7.12
CA PHE A 90 -15.08 -7.24 7.91
C PHE A 90 -16.43 -6.81 7.32
N ARG A 91 -16.55 -6.78 6.01
CA ARG A 91 -17.81 -6.47 5.34
C ARG A 91 -18.89 -7.47 5.69
N THR A 92 -18.57 -8.77 5.68
CA THR A 92 -19.54 -9.83 6.00
C THR A 92 -19.91 -9.82 7.48
N LEU A 93 -18.95 -9.56 8.39
CA LEU A 93 -19.18 -9.55 9.84
C LEU A 93 -19.88 -8.27 10.32
N LEU A 94 -19.54 -7.11 9.76
CA LEU A 94 -20.01 -5.80 10.22
C LEU A 94 -21.06 -5.16 9.30
N GLY A 95 -21.43 -5.80 8.18
CA GLY A 95 -22.45 -5.33 7.28
C GLY A 95 -22.07 -4.07 6.48
N PHE A 96 -20.78 -3.75 6.31
CA PHE A 96 -20.36 -2.57 5.58
C PHE A 96 -20.72 -2.64 4.09
N LYS A 97 -21.19 -1.51 3.54
CA LYS A 97 -21.45 -1.37 2.12
C LYS A 97 -20.15 -1.10 1.36
N LYS A 98 -19.91 -1.84 0.29
CA LYS A 98 -18.76 -1.60 -0.61
C LYS A 98 -19.02 -0.35 -1.45
N ILE A 99 -18.11 0.62 -1.41
CA ILE A 99 -18.12 1.76 -2.32
C ILE A 99 -17.38 1.36 -3.59
N ALA A 100 -18.01 1.52 -4.75
CA ALA A 100 -17.38 1.24 -6.03
C ALA A 100 -16.28 2.28 -6.34
N GLY A 101 -15.18 1.85 -6.94
CA GLY A 101 -14.12 2.75 -7.38
C GLY A 101 -14.59 3.68 -8.53
N ASN A 102 -13.92 4.82 -8.67
CA ASN A 102 -14.17 5.81 -9.73
C ASN A 102 -15.62 6.29 -9.81
N THR A 103 -16.29 6.37 -8.67
CA THR A 103 -17.65 6.93 -8.54
C THR A 103 -17.60 8.26 -7.81
N VAL A 104 -18.64 9.07 -7.99
CA VAL A 104 -18.82 10.32 -7.25
C VAL A 104 -18.87 10.04 -5.74
N GLU A 105 -19.54 8.96 -5.32
CA GLU A 105 -19.61 8.54 -3.92
C GLU A 105 -18.20 8.29 -3.34
N MET A 106 -17.32 7.63 -4.09
CA MET A 106 -15.94 7.40 -3.68
C MET A 106 -15.13 8.70 -3.56
N ALA A 107 -15.29 9.63 -4.50
CA ALA A 107 -14.62 10.92 -4.48
C ALA A 107 -15.03 11.78 -3.28
N ILE A 108 -16.31 11.80 -2.94
CA ILE A 108 -16.88 12.59 -1.84
C ILE A 108 -16.66 11.93 -0.48
N SER A 109 -16.54 10.61 -0.42
CA SER A 109 -16.34 9.88 0.84
C SER A 109 -15.11 10.34 1.63
N GLY A 110 -14.11 10.92 0.93
CA GLY A 110 -12.83 11.30 1.53
C GLY A 110 -11.97 10.10 1.94
N SER A 111 -12.27 8.91 1.44
CA SER A 111 -11.53 7.68 1.73
C SER A 111 -10.26 7.53 0.88
N SER A 112 -10.15 8.30 -0.20
CA SER A 112 -9.01 8.31 -1.11
C SER A 112 -8.72 9.73 -1.61
N LEU A 113 -7.62 10.29 -1.18
CA LEU A 113 -7.20 11.64 -1.62
C LEU A 113 -7.03 11.71 -3.13
N GLY A 114 -6.42 10.69 -3.74
CA GLY A 114 -6.25 10.62 -5.20
C GLY A 114 -7.58 10.63 -5.97
N SER A 115 -8.60 9.95 -5.47
CA SER A 115 -9.96 9.97 -6.05
C SER A 115 -10.58 11.36 -5.97
N THR A 116 -10.49 12.01 -4.82
CA THR A 116 -11.02 13.36 -4.61
C THR A 116 -10.32 14.39 -5.50
N ILE A 117 -8.99 14.37 -5.55
CA ILE A 117 -8.20 15.28 -6.40
C ILE A 117 -8.56 15.08 -7.88
N MET A 118 -8.55 13.83 -8.35
CA MET A 118 -8.82 13.54 -9.75
C MET A 118 -10.24 13.94 -10.15
N TYR A 119 -11.20 13.77 -9.24
CA TYR A 119 -12.58 14.23 -9.46
C TYR A 119 -12.68 15.76 -9.54
N ILE A 120 -11.87 16.52 -8.76
CA ILE A 120 -11.84 17.98 -8.80
C ILE A 120 -11.22 18.47 -10.12
N ILE A 121 -10.09 17.88 -10.54
CA ILE A 121 -9.30 18.39 -11.67
C ILE A 121 -9.86 17.91 -13.00
N LEU A 122 -10.22 16.62 -13.12
CA LEU A 122 -10.66 15.97 -14.35
C LEU A 122 -11.81 15.00 -14.08
N PRO A 123 -13.04 15.52 -13.76
CA PRO A 123 -14.18 14.67 -13.37
C PRO A 123 -14.55 13.61 -14.42
N SER A 124 -14.56 13.99 -15.70
CA SER A 124 -14.89 13.07 -16.80
C SER A 124 -13.87 11.93 -16.96
N SER A 125 -12.59 12.21 -16.76
CA SER A 125 -11.53 11.19 -16.81
C SER A 125 -11.58 10.28 -15.60
N TYR A 126 -11.84 10.83 -14.41
CA TYR A 126 -12.05 10.06 -13.20
C TYR A 126 -13.17 9.04 -13.33
N LEU A 127 -14.34 9.48 -13.82
CA LEU A 127 -15.49 8.60 -14.01
C LEU A 127 -15.27 7.52 -15.09
N ARG A 128 -14.34 7.73 -16.01
CA ARG A 128 -13.88 6.72 -16.98
C ARG A 128 -12.85 5.74 -16.43
N GLY A 129 -12.45 5.86 -15.16
CA GLY A 129 -11.52 4.95 -14.51
C GLY A 129 -10.07 5.44 -14.43
N ILE A 130 -9.78 6.68 -14.85
CA ILE A 130 -8.44 7.26 -14.77
C ILE A 130 -8.24 7.85 -13.38
N GLY A 131 -7.19 7.40 -12.66
CA GLY A 131 -6.79 7.91 -11.35
C GLY A 131 -5.42 8.54 -11.39
N CYS A 132 -5.10 9.42 -10.43
CA CYS A 132 -3.77 10.02 -10.29
C CYS A 132 -2.92 9.36 -9.18
N GLY A 133 -3.47 8.37 -8.47
CA GLY A 133 -2.81 7.79 -7.31
C GLY A 133 -2.86 8.70 -6.07
N THR A 134 -2.02 8.43 -5.09
CA THR A 134 -1.91 9.23 -3.86
C THR A 134 -0.45 9.29 -3.40
N CYS A 135 -0.17 10.17 -2.44
CA CYS A 135 1.13 10.33 -1.80
C CYS A 135 0.89 10.56 -0.31
N TYR A 136 1.59 9.83 0.56
CA TYR A 136 1.41 9.97 2.01
C TYR A 136 1.70 11.39 2.52
N LEU A 137 2.67 12.08 1.94
CA LEU A 137 2.98 13.47 2.29
C LEU A 137 1.81 14.41 1.94
N ALA A 138 1.17 14.19 0.79
CA ALA A 138 0.00 14.96 0.39
C ALA A 138 -1.20 14.74 1.32
N GLU A 139 -1.42 13.50 1.77
CA GLU A 139 -2.47 13.17 2.75
C GLU A 139 -2.22 13.82 4.10
N LEU A 140 -0.98 13.71 4.62
CA LEU A 140 -0.58 14.34 5.88
C LEU A 140 -0.72 15.86 5.84
N TYR A 141 -0.35 16.48 4.71
CA TYR A 141 -0.50 17.91 4.52
C TYR A 141 -1.97 18.32 4.45
N GLN A 142 -2.80 17.55 3.71
CA GLN A 142 -4.23 17.84 3.58
C GLN A 142 -4.95 17.76 4.92
N ASP A 143 -4.65 16.76 5.75
CA ASP A 143 -5.36 16.52 7.02
C ASP A 143 -4.90 17.44 8.15
N ALA A 144 -3.60 17.76 8.23
CA ALA A 144 -3.07 18.53 9.35
C ALA A 144 -1.92 19.49 8.97
N SER A 145 -1.83 19.88 7.70
CA SER A 145 -0.83 20.84 7.19
C SER A 145 0.60 20.48 7.61
N TRP A 146 1.41 21.44 7.99
CA TRP A 146 2.80 21.23 8.41
C TRP A 146 2.95 20.34 9.65
N ALA A 147 2.02 20.45 10.59
CA ALA A 147 2.02 19.59 11.78
C ALA A 147 1.85 18.12 11.40
N GLY A 148 0.96 17.81 10.45
CA GLY A 148 0.78 16.48 9.91
C GLY A 148 2.04 15.92 9.27
N LEU A 149 2.73 16.73 8.45
CA LEU A 149 3.99 16.34 7.83
C LEU A 149 5.07 15.97 8.85
N ILE A 150 5.25 16.82 9.89
CA ILE A 150 6.26 16.58 10.94
C ILE A 150 5.92 15.28 11.70
N LEU A 151 4.71 15.16 12.22
CA LEU A 151 4.30 13.99 13.00
C LEU A 151 4.32 12.71 12.17
N GLY A 152 3.82 12.76 10.95
CA GLY A 152 3.82 11.60 10.06
C GLY A 152 5.23 11.16 9.65
N SER A 153 6.15 12.11 9.42
CA SER A 153 7.56 11.82 9.15
C SER A 153 8.24 11.15 10.33
N VAL A 154 7.94 11.58 11.57
CA VAL A 154 8.42 10.92 12.79
C VAL A 154 7.90 9.48 12.87
N ILE A 155 6.62 9.24 12.58
CA ILE A 155 6.04 7.88 12.57
C ILE A 155 6.75 7.00 11.54
N VAL A 156 6.98 7.52 10.33
CA VAL A 156 7.72 6.77 9.28
C VAL A 156 9.16 6.49 9.71
N ALA A 157 9.84 7.45 10.33
CA ALA A 157 11.20 7.25 10.84
C ALA A 157 11.26 6.17 11.95
N LEU A 158 10.28 6.17 12.86
CA LEU A 158 10.16 5.14 13.90
C LEU A 158 9.90 3.76 13.29
N LEU A 159 9.03 3.68 12.27
CA LEU A 159 8.75 2.44 11.54
C LEU A 159 10.01 1.92 10.84
N LEU A 160 10.77 2.77 10.16
CA LEU A 160 12.05 2.40 9.54
C LEU A 160 13.07 1.92 10.57
N ASN A 161 13.17 2.60 11.72
CA ASN A 161 14.05 2.17 12.81
C ASN A 161 13.63 0.83 13.43
N TRP A 162 12.33 0.54 13.49
CA TRP A 162 11.83 -0.76 13.90
C TRP A 162 12.20 -1.84 12.88
N ILE A 163 11.97 -1.62 11.59
CA ILE A 163 12.31 -2.54 10.49
C ILE A 163 13.81 -2.86 10.47
N LYS A 164 14.68 -1.89 10.76
CA LYS A 164 16.14 -2.07 10.82
C LYS A 164 16.59 -3.14 11.82
N LYS A 165 15.76 -3.50 12.79
CA LYS A 165 16.07 -4.53 13.79
C LYS A 165 15.70 -5.96 13.34
N ALA A 166 15.24 -6.14 12.10
CA ALA A 166 14.72 -7.42 11.60
C ALA A 166 15.71 -8.59 11.71
N ASP A 167 17.02 -8.33 11.66
CA ASP A 167 18.07 -9.33 11.79
C ASP A 167 18.31 -9.80 13.23
N ARG A 168 17.80 -9.07 14.23
CA ARG A 168 18.04 -9.29 15.67
C ARG A 168 16.87 -9.93 16.41
N VAL A 169 15.76 -10.11 15.75
CA VAL A 169 14.50 -10.60 16.33
C VAL A 169 14.16 -12.02 15.87
N GLY A 170 13.08 -12.58 16.38
CA GLY A 170 12.60 -13.88 15.96
C GLY A 170 12.19 -13.93 14.48
N TRP A 171 12.16 -15.13 13.90
CA TRP A 171 11.90 -15.31 12.48
C TRP A 171 10.50 -14.81 12.03
N ILE A 172 9.48 -14.91 12.88
CA ILE A 172 8.12 -14.40 12.60
C ILE A 172 8.14 -12.88 12.50
N GLU A 173 8.77 -12.26 13.50
CA GLU A 173 8.88 -10.82 13.59
C GLU A 173 9.74 -10.27 12.43
N SER A 174 10.83 -10.97 12.07
CA SER A 174 11.63 -10.67 10.88
C SER A 174 10.78 -10.73 9.60
N ALA A 175 9.95 -11.76 9.43
CA ALA A 175 9.07 -11.88 8.27
C ALA A 175 8.05 -10.73 8.18
N MET A 176 7.48 -10.32 9.31
CA MET A 176 6.59 -9.16 9.37
C MET A 176 7.32 -7.86 9.00
N MET A 177 8.51 -7.63 9.57
CA MET A 177 9.32 -6.45 9.29
C MET A 177 9.72 -6.37 7.82
N MET A 178 10.07 -7.48 7.19
CA MET A 178 10.40 -7.55 5.77
C MET A 178 9.20 -7.22 4.87
N ASN A 179 8.02 -7.71 5.24
CA ASN A 179 6.79 -7.35 4.53
C ASN A 179 6.49 -5.84 4.64
N CYS A 180 6.67 -5.26 5.84
CA CYS A 180 6.58 -3.82 6.06
C CYS A 180 7.59 -3.05 5.21
N MET A 181 8.85 -3.49 5.14
CA MET A 181 9.91 -2.82 4.38
C MET A 181 9.53 -2.61 2.91
N ARG A 182 8.99 -3.65 2.26
CA ARG A 182 8.52 -3.55 0.87
C ARG A 182 7.50 -2.42 0.71
N ILE A 183 6.56 -2.31 1.64
CA ILE A 183 5.47 -1.33 1.57
C ILE A 183 5.98 0.08 1.86
N VAL A 184 6.87 0.21 2.85
CA VAL A 184 7.44 1.51 3.24
C VAL A 184 8.31 2.10 2.12
N LEU A 185 9.01 1.27 1.35
CA LEU A 185 9.77 1.73 0.18
C LEU A 185 8.87 2.34 -0.92
N VAL A 186 7.62 1.89 -1.02
CA VAL A 186 6.63 2.41 -1.99
C VAL A 186 5.74 3.49 -1.37
N LEU A 187 5.90 3.80 -0.08
CA LEU A 187 5.08 4.78 0.64
C LEU A 187 5.04 6.17 -0.02
N PRO A 188 6.13 6.71 -0.61
CA PRO A 188 6.07 7.98 -1.35
C PRO A 188 5.03 8.03 -2.47
N ARG A 189 4.61 6.87 -2.98
CA ARG A 189 3.56 6.71 -4.01
C ARG A 189 2.31 6.01 -3.47
N GLY A 190 2.11 6.00 -2.18
CA GLY A 190 1.02 5.30 -1.53
C GLY A 190 0.36 6.10 -0.44
N ALA A 191 -0.75 5.58 0.04
CA ALA A 191 -1.47 6.11 1.18
C ALA A 191 -0.69 5.89 2.49
N PHE A 192 -0.84 6.81 3.46
CA PHE A 192 -0.08 6.78 4.71
C PHE A 192 -0.23 5.47 5.49
N PHE A 193 -1.44 4.94 5.62
CA PHE A 193 -1.70 3.68 6.31
C PHE A 193 -1.60 2.42 5.43
N LYS A 194 -1.11 2.54 4.19
CA LYS A 194 -1.01 1.40 3.28
C LYS A 194 -0.19 0.25 3.87
N TRP A 195 0.88 0.54 4.62
CA TRP A 195 1.71 -0.47 5.26
C TRP A 195 0.92 -1.32 6.27
N MET A 196 0.02 -0.72 7.04
CA MET A 196 -0.80 -1.42 8.02
C MET A 196 -1.89 -2.25 7.33
N THR A 197 -2.59 -1.68 6.36
CA THR A 197 -3.67 -2.36 5.63
C THR A 197 -3.16 -3.52 4.79
N GLU A 198 -1.97 -3.42 4.24
CA GLU A 198 -1.32 -4.51 3.49
C GLU A 198 -0.89 -5.66 4.40
N ILE A 199 -0.31 -5.37 5.58
CA ILE A 199 0.05 -6.42 6.55
C ILE A 199 -1.19 -7.21 6.97
N LEU A 200 -2.31 -6.53 7.21
CA LEU A 200 -3.58 -7.12 7.61
C LEU A 200 -4.38 -7.67 6.43
N SER A 201 -3.85 -7.62 5.21
CA SER A 201 -4.52 -8.19 4.05
C SER A 201 -4.61 -9.72 4.15
N VAL A 202 -5.70 -10.29 3.63
CA VAL A 202 -5.92 -11.76 3.70
C VAL A 202 -4.75 -12.55 3.10
N PRO A 203 -4.17 -12.20 1.94
CA PRO A 203 -3.01 -12.92 1.40
C PRO A 203 -1.80 -12.90 2.34
N ASN A 204 -1.51 -11.76 2.97
CA ASN A 204 -0.38 -11.65 3.88
C ASN A 204 -0.62 -12.40 5.20
N LEU A 205 -1.84 -12.40 5.72
CA LEU A 205 -2.21 -13.21 6.89
C LEU A 205 -2.14 -14.71 6.58
N MET A 206 -2.60 -15.14 5.41
CA MET A 206 -2.46 -16.53 4.97
C MET A 206 -1.00 -16.94 4.81
N LEU A 207 -0.15 -16.07 4.23
CA LEU A 207 1.28 -16.31 4.14
C LEU A 207 1.92 -16.44 5.52
N LEU A 208 1.56 -15.56 6.46
CA LEU A 208 2.06 -15.63 7.84
C LEU A 208 1.65 -16.94 8.52
N LEU A 209 0.38 -17.36 8.37
CA LEU A 209 -0.11 -18.63 8.90
C LEU A 209 0.61 -19.83 8.28
N LEU A 210 0.86 -19.81 6.97
CA LEU A 210 1.64 -20.84 6.28
C LEU A 210 3.07 -20.93 6.82
N LEU A 211 3.74 -19.79 7.01
CA LEU A 211 5.08 -19.74 7.57
C LEU A 211 5.11 -20.25 9.01
N LEU A 212 4.12 -19.92 9.82
CA LEU A 212 3.95 -20.45 11.19
C LEU A 212 3.80 -21.98 11.18
N PHE A 213 2.95 -22.50 10.30
CA PHE A 213 2.73 -23.93 10.16
C PHE A 213 4.00 -24.67 9.74
N LEU A 214 4.72 -24.15 8.73
CA LEU A 214 5.98 -24.74 8.26
C LEU A 214 7.07 -24.69 9.35
N GLY A 215 7.17 -23.59 10.08
CA GLY A 215 8.12 -23.46 11.20
C GLY A 215 7.81 -24.43 12.33
N TYR A 216 6.54 -24.64 12.66
CA TYR A 216 6.10 -25.62 13.64
C TYR A 216 6.40 -27.07 13.18
N ALA A 217 6.08 -27.39 11.94
CA ALA A 217 6.30 -28.70 11.35
C ALA A 217 7.80 -29.06 11.29
N SER A 218 8.65 -28.09 10.97
CA SER A 218 10.12 -28.27 10.97
C SER A 218 10.67 -28.56 12.36
N LYS A 219 10.21 -27.81 13.38
CA LYS A 219 10.63 -28.02 14.77
C LYS A 219 10.24 -29.41 15.30
N ARG A 220 9.09 -29.93 14.87
CA ARG A 220 8.62 -31.26 15.30
C ARG A 220 9.48 -32.39 14.72
N ARG A 221 10.11 -32.21 13.56
CA ARG A 221 11.01 -33.21 12.95
C ARG A 221 12.36 -33.29 13.69
N GLU A 222 12.84 -32.20 14.27
CA GLU A 222 14.10 -32.20 15.04
C GLU A 222 13.99 -32.90 16.39
N ILE A 223 12.77 -33.09 16.91
CA ILE A 223 12.52 -33.76 18.21
C ILE A 223 12.39 -35.28 18.02
N VAL A 224 12.15 -35.78 16.82
CA VAL A 224 11.89 -37.19 16.53
C VAL A 224 13.18 -37.93 16.02
N VAL A 225 14.26 -37.19 15.81
CA VAL A 225 15.60 -37.71 15.47
C VAL A 225 16.49 -37.66 16.69
#